data_b59868e0f36672f1df528a97bb8090ff
#
_entry.id   b59868e0f36672f1df528a97bb8090ff
#
_cell.length_a   1.000
_cell.length_b   1.000
_cell.length_c   1.000
_cell.angle_alpha   90.00
_cell.angle_beta   90.00
_cell.angle_gamma   90.00
#
_symmetry.space_group_name_H-M   'P 1'
#
loop_
_entity.id
_entity.type
_entity.pdbx_description
1 polymer ?
#
loop_
_entity_poly.entity_id
_entity_poly.type
_entity_poly.pdbx_seq_one_letter_code
_entity_poly.pdbx_strand_id
1 'polypeptide(L)'
;MTVRRVVVTGIGAICALGDHPSQIHQALCEGRSGFAAPTVFPADIAPGYQVAEVPGFDAQNYVKTGNVRPLDRTGRLALVGVELTLADSGWTTERRVAQPVGLILGTMFCSVRTIGEFDRRAQLDNYLTRSRHLRCPTQVPDDPPHGG
;
A
#
# COMPACT_ATOMS: atom_id res chain seq x y z
N MET A 1 30.55 10.75 22.27
CA MET A 1 29.42 10.08 21.60
C MET A 1 29.52 10.37 20.10
N THR A 2 29.71 9.34 19.28
CA THR A 2 29.75 9.52 17.81
C THR A 2 28.31 9.67 17.32
N VAL A 3 27.96 10.84 16.81
CA VAL A 3 26.65 11.09 16.22
C VAL A 3 26.57 10.29 14.90
N ARG A 4 25.65 9.34 14.82
CA ARG A 4 25.41 8.59 13.57
C ARG A 4 24.70 9.53 12.57
N ARG A 5 25.29 9.67 11.40
CA ARG A 5 24.70 10.46 10.30
C ARG A 5 23.73 9.56 9.53
N VAL A 6 22.52 10.04 9.31
CA VAL A 6 21.50 9.40 8.47
C VAL A 6 21.28 10.27 7.24
N VAL A 7 21.22 9.63 6.08
CA VAL A 7 21.05 10.30 4.79
C VAL A 7 19.94 9.66 3.99
N VAL A 8 19.25 10.44 3.15
CA VAL A 8 18.31 9.95 2.15
C VAL A 8 19.12 9.60 0.90
N THR A 9 19.00 8.36 0.42
CA THR A 9 19.76 7.84 -0.73
C THR A 9 18.90 7.64 -1.97
N GLY A 10 17.59 7.68 -1.86
CA GLY A 10 16.68 7.54 -2.99
C GLY A 10 15.27 8.00 -2.66
N ILE A 11 14.55 8.44 -3.68
CA ILE A 11 13.17 8.91 -3.60
C ILE A 11 12.37 8.25 -4.70
N GLY A 12 11.23 7.62 -4.35
CA GLY A 12 10.23 7.12 -5.28
C GLY A 12 8.91 7.84 -5.09
N ALA A 13 8.25 8.17 -6.17
CA ALA A 13 6.94 8.80 -6.13
C ALA A 13 6.09 8.30 -7.31
N ILE A 14 4.80 8.09 -7.03
CA ILE A 14 3.80 7.76 -8.05
C ILE A 14 2.49 8.46 -7.70
N CYS A 15 1.93 9.19 -8.66
CA CYS A 15 0.67 9.92 -8.52
C CYS A 15 -0.01 10.14 -9.88
N ALA A 16 -1.11 10.88 -9.90
CA ALA A 16 -1.84 11.20 -11.12
C ALA A 16 -1.04 12.03 -12.15
N LEU A 17 0.06 12.66 -11.73
CA LEU A 17 0.92 13.49 -12.61
C LEU A 17 2.12 12.73 -13.18
N GLY A 18 2.42 11.54 -12.67
CA GLY A 18 3.53 10.72 -13.14
C GLY A 18 4.02 9.73 -12.09
N ASP A 19 5.03 9.00 -12.46
CA ASP A 19 5.66 7.94 -11.67
C ASP A 19 7.16 8.19 -11.42
N HIS A 20 7.63 9.39 -11.71
CA HIS A 20 8.99 9.81 -11.45
C HIS A 20 9.02 11.21 -10.83
N PRO A 21 9.85 11.47 -9.80
CA PRO A 21 9.92 12.77 -9.13
C PRO A 21 10.11 13.97 -10.08
N SER A 22 10.96 13.84 -11.09
CA SER A 22 11.21 14.91 -12.07
C SER A 22 9.99 15.20 -12.95
N GLN A 23 9.23 14.19 -13.38
CA GLN A 23 8.01 14.35 -14.16
C GLN A 23 6.93 15.05 -13.33
N ILE A 24 6.78 14.64 -12.06
CA ILE A 24 5.81 15.23 -11.14
C ILE A 24 6.18 16.70 -10.89
N HIS A 25 7.46 16.98 -10.64
CA HIS A 25 7.94 18.36 -10.46
C HIS A 25 7.68 19.24 -11.69
N GLN A 26 8.01 18.75 -12.88
CA GLN A 26 7.74 19.46 -14.14
C GLN A 26 6.25 19.73 -14.30
N ALA A 27 5.40 18.72 -14.09
CA ALA A 27 3.96 18.87 -14.16
C ALA A 27 3.41 19.95 -13.23
N LEU A 28 3.93 20.01 -12.01
CA LEU A 28 3.57 21.03 -11.03
C LEU A 28 4.03 22.43 -11.46
N CYS A 29 5.25 22.55 -12.00
CA CYS A 29 5.77 23.83 -12.53
C CYS A 29 4.95 24.33 -13.72
N GLU A 30 4.42 23.41 -14.55
CA GLU A 30 3.55 23.72 -15.69
C GLU A 30 2.09 23.98 -15.28
N GLY A 31 1.74 23.86 -13.99
CA GLY A 31 0.37 24.03 -13.49
C GLY A 31 -0.57 22.90 -13.93
N ARG A 32 -0.04 21.73 -14.32
CA ARG A 32 -0.88 20.59 -14.72
C ARG A 32 -1.66 20.04 -13.52
N SER A 33 -2.92 19.70 -13.76
CA SER A 33 -3.79 19.03 -12.79
C SER A 33 -3.94 17.56 -13.14
N GLY A 34 -3.89 16.70 -12.14
CA GLY A 34 -4.19 15.27 -12.27
C GLY A 34 -5.63 14.91 -11.89
N PHE A 35 -6.47 15.90 -11.65
CA PHE A 35 -7.88 15.67 -11.32
C PHE A 35 -8.68 15.40 -12.58
N ALA A 36 -9.48 14.32 -12.56
CA ALA A 36 -10.37 13.91 -13.65
C ALA A 36 -11.61 13.22 -13.10
N ALA A 37 -12.56 12.90 -13.96
CA ALA A 37 -13.67 12.03 -13.59
C ALA A 37 -13.15 10.65 -13.16
N PRO A 38 -13.78 9.99 -12.18
CA PRO A 38 -13.36 8.68 -11.72
C PRO A 38 -13.46 7.61 -12.82
N THR A 39 -12.50 6.69 -12.85
CA THR A 39 -12.49 5.54 -13.76
C THR A 39 -12.56 4.20 -13.05
N VAL A 40 -12.16 4.15 -11.76
CA VAL A 40 -12.17 2.92 -10.94
C VAL A 40 -13.53 2.61 -10.33
N PHE A 41 -14.49 3.53 -10.42
CA PHE A 41 -15.89 3.32 -10.05
C PHE A 41 -16.80 4.16 -10.96
N PRO A 42 -18.09 3.81 -11.10
CA PRO A 42 -19.03 4.56 -11.91
C PRO A 42 -19.16 6.02 -11.47
N ALA A 43 -19.07 6.96 -12.42
CA ALA A 43 -19.11 8.40 -12.12
C ALA A 43 -20.46 8.89 -11.56
N ASP A 44 -21.53 8.15 -11.78
CA ASP A 44 -22.87 8.41 -11.26
C ASP A 44 -22.99 8.19 -9.74
N ILE A 45 -22.09 7.41 -9.13
CA ILE A 45 -22.03 7.22 -7.68
C ILE A 45 -21.68 8.53 -6.96
N ALA A 46 -20.84 9.37 -7.61
CA ALA A 46 -20.39 10.64 -7.03
C ALA A 46 -20.37 11.73 -8.14
N PRO A 47 -21.55 12.19 -8.59
CA PRO A 47 -21.64 13.16 -9.67
C PRO A 47 -20.96 14.48 -9.30
N GLY A 48 -20.16 15.03 -10.21
CA GLY A 48 -19.42 16.27 -10.00
C GLY A 48 -18.14 16.17 -9.19
N TYR A 49 -17.81 14.99 -8.63
CA TYR A 49 -16.53 14.79 -7.97
C TYR A 49 -15.43 14.48 -8.98
N GLN A 50 -14.25 15.02 -8.71
CA GLN A 50 -13.02 14.71 -9.44
C GLN A 50 -12.08 13.95 -8.52
N VAL A 51 -11.32 13.04 -9.11
CA VAL A 51 -10.34 12.21 -8.41
C VAL A 51 -8.99 12.29 -9.11
N ALA A 52 -7.92 12.13 -8.35
CA ALA A 52 -6.56 12.07 -8.87
C ALA A 52 -6.07 10.62 -8.90
N GLU A 53 -6.52 9.86 -9.90
CA GLU A 53 -6.11 8.47 -10.10
C GLU A 53 -4.78 8.39 -10.82
N VAL A 54 -3.99 7.34 -10.54
CA VAL A 54 -2.81 7.01 -11.35
C VAL A 54 -3.30 6.40 -12.66
N PRO A 55 -3.09 7.06 -13.81
CA PRO A 55 -3.62 6.61 -15.10
C PRO A 55 -3.01 5.25 -15.49
N GLY A 56 -3.85 4.31 -15.93
CA GLY A 56 -3.38 3.02 -16.45
C GLY A 56 -2.52 2.22 -15.46
N PHE A 57 -2.70 2.40 -14.16
CA PHE A 57 -1.87 1.78 -13.14
C PHE A 57 -1.93 0.26 -13.16
N ASP A 58 -0.81 -0.35 -13.52
CA ASP A 58 -0.56 -1.78 -13.34
C ASP A 58 0.79 -1.97 -12.64
N ALA A 59 0.75 -2.59 -11.45
CA ALA A 59 1.94 -2.84 -10.65
C ALA A 59 2.94 -3.79 -11.34
N GLN A 60 2.49 -4.62 -12.28
CA GLN A 60 3.37 -5.54 -13.02
C GLN A 60 4.37 -4.81 -13.92
N ASN A 61 4.07 -3.58 -14.31
CA ASN A 61 4.98 -2.76 -15.11
C ASN A 61 6.23 -2.33 -14.32
N TYR A 62 6.14 -2.29 -12.99
CA TYR A 62 7.19 -1.83 -12.09
C TYR A 62 7.87 -2.96 -11.32
N VAL A 63 7.10 -3.98 -10.94
CA VAL A 63 7.55 -5.09 -10.10
C VAL A 63 7.88 -6.29 -10.98
N LYS A 64 9.18 -6.54 -11.19
CA LYS A 64 9.65 -7.62 -12.05
C LYS A 64 9.65 -8.99 -11.36
N THR A 65 9.73 -9.02 -10.04
CA THR A 65 9.82 -10.24 -9.24
C THR A 65 8.77 -10.23 -8.14
N GLY A 66 8.07 -11.36 -7.98
CA GLY A 66 7.04 -11.50 -6.96
C GLY A 66 5.62 -11.54 -7.50
N ASN A 67 4.70 -11.99 -6.65
CA ASN A 67 3.29 -12.10 -6.99
C ASN A 67 2.50 -10.92 -6.43
N VAL A 68 2.08 -10.00 -7.29
CA VAL A 68 1.29 -8.81 -6.92
C VAL A 68 -0.22 -9.09 -6.87
N ARG A 69 -0.67 -10.29 -7.30
CA ARG A 69 -2.11 -10.63 -7.37
C ARG A 69 -2.83 -10.59 -6.04
N PRO A 70 -2.25 -11.09 -4.92
CA PRO A 70 -2.93 -11.07 -3.63
C PRO A 70 -3.02 -9.67 -3.01
N LEU A 71 -2.26 -8.69 -3.53
CA LEU A 71 -2.27 -7.34 -3.02
C LEU A 71 -3.46 -6.55 -3.58
N ASP A 72 -4.11 -5.79 -2.71
CA ASP A 72 -5.09 -4.79 -3.11
C ASP A 72 -4.40 -3.57 -3.79
N ARG A 73 -5.19 -2.60 -4.25
CA ARG A 73 -4.65 -1.42 -4.95
C ARG A 73 -3.68 -0.62 -4.06
N THR A 74 -3.96 -0.48 -2.77
CA THR A 74 -3.11 0.24 -1.83
C THR A 74 -1.77 -0.48 -1.66
N GLY A 75 -1.79 -1.78 -1.43
CA GLY A 75 -0.59 -2.60 -1.33
C GLY A 75 0.24 -2.59 -2.60
N ARG A 76 -0.40 -2.61 -3.78
CA ARG A 76 0.29 -2.50 -5.07
C ARG A 76 0.96 -1.15 -5.25
N LEU A 77 0.29 -0.04 -4.90
CA LEU A 77 0.88 1.30 -4.96
C LEU A 77 2.05 1.44 -4.00
N ALA A 78 1.92 0.94 -2.77
CA ALA A 78 3.01 0.93 -1.79
C ALA A 78 4.22 0.16 -2.30
N LEU A 79 4.01 -1.05 -2.86
CA LEU A 79 5.07 -1.86 -3.41
C LEU A 79 5.78 -1.16 -4.58
N VAL A 80 5.04 -0.54 -5.49
CA VAL A 80 5.61 0.25 -6.60
C VAL A 80 6.42 1.42 -6.07
N GLY A 81 5.93 2.16 -5.06
CA GLY A 81 6.69 3.22 -4.42
C GLY A 81 8.03 2.75 -3.84
N VAL A 82 8.03 1.56 -3.21
CA VAL A 82 9.26 0.92 -2.71
C VAL A 82 10.22 0.58 -3.85
N GLU A 83 9.74 -0.05 -4.94
CA GLU A 83 10.59 -0.42 -6.08
C GLU A 83 11.20 0.82 -6.76
N LEU A 84 10.43 1.88 -6.94
CA LEU A 84 10.91 3.16 -7.49
C LEU A 84 12.00 3.78 -6.58
N THR A 85 11.79 3.77 -5.26
CA THR A 85 12.77 4.27 -4.29
C THR A 85 14.06 3.46 -4.30
N LEU A 86 13.96 2.14 -4.37
CA LEU A 86 15.11 1.25 -4.42
C LEU A 86 15.89 1.41 -5.72
N ALA A 87 15.19 1.60 -6.84
CA ALA A 87 15.83 1.86 -8.13
C ALA A 87 16.60 3.20 -8.13
N ASP A 88 16.01 4.26 -7.61
CA ASP A 88 16.63 5.58 -7.52
C ASP A 88 17.84 5.57 -6.58
N SER A 89 17.79 4.83 -5.48
CA SER A 89 18.91 4.68 -4.54
C SER A 89 20.05 3.77 -5.03
N GLY A 90 19.89 3.11 -6.17
CA GLY A 90 20.84 2.12 -6.69
C GLY A 90 20.94 0.84 -5.86
N TRP A 91 19.89 0.51 -5.07
CA TRP A 91 19.83 -0.74 -4.32
C TRP A 91 19.50 -1.91 -5.23
N THR A 92 20.48 -2.80 -5.38
CA THR A 92 20.34 -4.03 -6.18
C THR A 92 19.68 -5.15 -5.37
N THR A 93 19.20 -6.18 -6.05
CA THR A 93 18.62 -7.37 -5.42
C THR A 93 19.65 -8.07 -4.50
N GLU A 94 20.92 -8.13 -4.91
CA GLU A 94 22.01 -8.74 -4.13
C GLU A 94 22.21 -8.00 -2.79
N ARG A 95 22.17 -6.67 -2.82
CA ARG A 95 22.26 -5.86 -1.60
C ARG A 95 21.08 -6.08 -0.66
N ARG A 96 19.85 -6.23 -1.19
CA ARG A 96 18.65 -6.52 -0.39
C ARG A 96 18.73 -7.85 0.36
N VAL A 97 19.35 -8.85 -0.26
CA VAL A 97 19.56 -10.16 0.37
C VAL A 97 20.67 -10.12 1.41
N ALA A 98 21.72 -9.35 1.14
CA ALA A 98 22.92 -9.30 2.00
C ALA A 98 22.76 -8.41 3.25
N GLN A 99 21.81 -7.49 3.27
CA GLN A 99 21.65 -6.52 4.36
C GLN A 99 20.20 -6.46 4.84
N PRO A 100 19.98 -6.38 6.17
CA PRO A 100 18.63 -6.23 6.71
C PRO A 100 18.05 -4.86 6.29
N VAL A 101 16.85 -4.88 5.73
CA VAL A 101 16.11 -3.70 5.30
C VAL A 101 14.81 -3.65 6.09
N GLY A 102 14.53 -2.50 6.70
CA GLY A 102 13.24 -2.23 7.33
C GLY A 102 12.33 -1.46 6.38
N LEU A 103 11.04 -1.78 6.37
CA LEU A 103 10.00 -1.02 5.71
C LEU A 103 9.07 -0.41 6.77
N ILE A 104 8.89 0.92 6.70
CA ILE A 104 7.90 1.62 7.52
C ILE A 104 6.87 2.21 6.56
N LEU A 105 5.62 1.77 6.69
CA LEU A 105 4.51 2.22 5.85
C LEU A 105 3.53 3.03 6.68
N GLY A 106 3.34 4.30 6.31
CA GLY A 106 2.30 5.15 6.85
C GLY A 106 1.11 5.21 5.89
N THR A 107 -0.10 5.01 6.40
CA THR A 107 -1.32 5.11 5.60
C THR A 107 -2.49 5.55 6.47
N MET A 108 -3.46 6.25 5.88
CA MET A 108 -4.65 6.71 6.61
C MET A 108 -5.85 5.77 6.39
N PHE A 109 -6.11 5.38 5.15
CA PHE A 109 -7.25 4.56 4.76
C PHE A 109 -6.81 3.45 3.81
N CYS A 110 -5.93 2.55 4.30
CA CYS A 110 -5.54 1.42 3.47
C CYS A 110 -6.70 0.41 3.35
N SER A 111 -6.82 -0.20 2.16
CA SER A 111 -7.67 -1.37 1.95
C SER A 111 -9.17 -1.17 2.21
N VAL A 112 -9.67 0.07 2.22
CA VAL A 112 -11.09 0.38 2.48
C VAL A 112 -12.02 -0.43 1.58
N ARG A 113 -11.68 -0.59 0.29
CA ARG A 113 -12.46 -1.39 -0.65
C ARG A 113 -12.48 -2.87 -0.24
N THR A 114 -11.34 -3.42 0.15
CA THR A 114 -11.21 -4.81 0.58
C THR A 114 -11.98 -5.06 1.88
N ILE A 115 -11.89 -4.10 2.83
CA ILE A 115 -12.64 -4.15 4.09
C ILE A 115 -14.13 -4.09 3.82
N GLY A 116 -14.60 -3.16 2.97
CA GLY A 116 -16.00 -3.03 2.60
C GLY A 116 -16.55 -4.26 1.88
N GLU A 117 -15.77 -4.87 0.99
CA GLU A 117 -16.13 -6.11 0.33
C GLU A 117 -16.21 -7.28 1.31
N PHE A 118 -15.28 -7.37 2.25
CA PHE A 118 -15.30 -8.37 3.31
C PHE A 118 -16.55 -8.20 4.20
N ASP A 119 -16.84 -6.98 4.65
CA ASP A 119 -18.00 -6.68 5.48
C ASP A 119 -19.30 -7.02 4.76
N ARG A 120 -19.43 -6.62 3.50
CA ARG A 120 -20.59 -6.96 2.67
C ARG A 120 -20.78 -8.48 2.55
N ARG A 121 -19.71 -9.24 2.32
CA ARG A 121 -19.79 -10.71 2.25
C ARG A 121 -20.14 -11.31 3.60
N ALA A 122 -19.55 -10.80 4.68
CA ALA A 122 -19.85 -11.27 6.03
C ALA A 122 -21.35 -11.07 6.39
N GLN A 123 -21.95 -9.96 5.96
CA GLN A 123 -23.37 -9.68 6.16
C GLN A 123 -24.25 -10.61 5.29
N LEU A 124 -23.92 -10.82 4.02
CA LEU A 124 -24.70 -11.64 3.10
C LEU A 124 -24.63 -13.15 3.43
N ASP A 125 -23.47 -13.63 3.81
CA ASP A 125 -23.21 -15.07 4.01
C ASP A 125 -23.42 -15.51 5.47
N ASN A 126 -23.86 -14.65 6.37
CA ASN A 126 -23.95 -14.93 7.81
C ASN A 126 -22.63 -15.51 8.38
N TYR A 127 -21.49 -15.05 7.86
CA TYR A 127 -20.16 -15.56 8.18
C TYR A 127 -19.84 -15.53 9.68
N LEU A 128 -20.41 -14.55 10.40
CA LEU A 128 -20.29 -14.44 11.86
C LEU A 128 -20.94 -15.59 12.62
N THR A 129 -21.91 -16.26 12.00
CA THR A 129 -22.57 -17.44 12.59
C THR A 129 -21.77 -18.73 12.36
N ARG A 130 -20.96 -18.80 11.30
CA ARG A 130 -20.06 -19.93 11.02
C ARG A 130 -18.71 -19.86 11.76
N SER A 131 -18.30 -18.69 12.21
CA SER A 131 -17.00 -18.48 12.89
C SER A 131 -16.92 -19.04 14.32
N ARG A 132 -17.96 -19.74 14.81
CA ARG A 132 -17.88 -20.44 16.11
C ARG A 132 -16.83 -21.57 16.14
N HIS A 133 -16.19 -21.92 15.03
CA HIS A 133 -15.16 -22.94 14.96
C HIS A 133 -13.73 -22.39 14.72
N LEU A 134 -13.55 -21.09 14.47
CA LEU A 134 -12.25 -20.47 14.46
C LEU A 134 -11.94 -19.93 15.86
N ARG A 135 -11.50 -20.80 16.74
CA ARG A 135 -10.86 -20.38 17.99
C ARG A 135 -9.63 -19.56 17.62
N CYS A 136 -9.65 -18.28 17.99
CA CYS A 136 -8.45 -17.45 18.01
C CYS A 136 -7.41 -18.13 18.92
N PRO A 137 -6.17 -18.40 18.47
CA PRO A 137 -5.16 -19.06 19.29
C PRO A 137 -4.53 -18.13 20.35
N THR A 138 -5.21 -17.11 20.80
CA THR A 138 -4.74 -16.19 21.85
C THR A 138 -5.46 -16.40 23.17
N GLN A 139 -5.64 -17.64 23.62
CA GLN A 139 -5.78 -17.89 25.05
C GLN A 139 -4.39 -18.10 25.63
N VAL A 140 -3.85 -17.05 26.24
CA VAL A 140 -2.79 -17.15 27.23
C VAL A 140 -3.32 -18.11 28.30
N PRO A 141 -2.60 -19.17 28.66
CA PRO A 141 -3.02 -20.04 29.77
C PRO A 141 -3.13 -19.19 31.03
N ASP A 142 -4.27 -19.25 31.70
CA ASP A 142 -4.40 -18.68 33.04
C ASP A 142 -3.36 -19.38 33.96
N ASP A 143 -2.48 -18.59 34.58
CA ASP A 143 -1.58 -19.06 35.59
C ASP A 143 -2.38 -19.74 36.72
N PRO A 144 -1.94 -20.93 37.22
CA PRO A 144 -2.62 -21.56 38.32
C PRO A 144 -2.50 -20.69 39.57
N PRO A 145 -3.52 -20.67 40.45
CA PRO A 145 -3.50 -19.88 41.64
C PRO A 145 -2.35 -20.37 42.57
N HIS A 146 -1.49 -19.43 42.94
CA HIS A 146 -0.49 -19.65 43.94
C HIS A 146 -1.18 -20.07 45.27
N GLY A 147 -1.10 -21.35 45.58
CA GLY A 147 -1.51 -21.87 46.88
C GLY A 147 -0.58 -21.32 47.96
N GLY A 148 -1.18 -20.77 49.00
CA GLY A 148 -0.52 -20.35 50.24
C GLY A 148 0.02 -21.51 51.11
#